data_1c57bd86f58b07d6d59b324eb7610b23
#
_entry.id   1c57bd86f58b07d6d59b324eb7610b23
#
_cell.length_a   1.000
_cell.length_b   1.000
_cell.length_c   1.000
_cell.angle_alpha   90.00
_cell.angle_beta   90.00
_cell.angle_gamma   90.00
#
_symmetry.space_group_name_H-M   'P 1'
#
loop_
_entity.id
_entity.type
_entity.pdbx_description
1 polymer ?
#
loop_
_entity_poly.entity_id
_entity_poly.type
_entity_poly.pdbx_seq_one_letter_code
_entity_poly.pdbx_strand_id
1 'polypeptide(L)'
;MRLIENLHLNNIRGDITGGITAGVVALPFAIAMGLASGAGAIAGLYGAIITGFFAALFGGTGAQVSGPTGPMTVVMALVVTQFVTYFEGMIDPITGLVYTHDAALGAGLAIAFTTVVLGGVFQIVFGLLKLGRFINLM
;
A
#
# COMPACT_ATOMS: atom_id res chain seq x y z
N MET A 1 -12.35 -17.33 16.18
CA MET A 1 -11.39 -16.52 15.42
C MET A 1 -10.44 -15.91 16.45
N ARG A 2 -9.26 -16.51 16.65
CA ARG A 2 -8.28 -16.04 17.64
C ARG A 2 -7.33 -15.09 16.91
N LEU A 3 -7.59 -13.79 17.01
CA LEU A 3 -6.85 -12.73 16.33
C LEU A 3 -5.45 -12.44 16.91
N ILE A 4 -5.10 -13.04 18.05
CA ILE A 4 -3.86 -12.73 18.78
C ILE A 4 -3.17 -14.03 19.28
N GLU A 5 -3.24 -15.11 18.50
CA GLU A 5 -2.72 -16.42 18.95
C GLU A 5 -1.20 -16.57 18.77
N ASN A 6 -0.52 -15.63 18.11
CA ASN A 6 0.89 -15.74 17.75
C ASN A 6 1.84 -14.78 18.48
N LEU A 7 1.38 -14.05 19.48
CA LEU A 7 2.28 -13.24 20.32
C LEU A 7 2.97 -14.14 21.36
N HIS A 8 3.97 -14.87 20.92
CA HIS A 8 4.85 -15.65 21.82
C HIS A 8 5.97 -14.74 22.30
N LEU A 9 5.86 -14.25 23.52
CA LEU A 9 6.88 -13.41 24.16
C LEU A 9 8.16 -14.19 24.57
N ASN A 10 8.29 -15.43 24.10
CA ASN A 10 9.39 -16.31 24.52
C ASN A 10 10.75 -15.95 23.89
N ASN A 11 10.78 -15.13 22.83
CA ASN A 11 12.02 -14.76 22.14
C ASN A 11 12.10 -13.27 21.79
N ILE A 12 11.71 -12.40 22.71
CA ILE A 12 11.67 -10.95 22.50
C ILE A 12 12.97 -10.37 21.94
N ARG A 13 14.12 -10.87 22.38
CA ARG A 13 15.43 -10.41 21.88
C ARG A 13 15.62 -10.76 20.39
N GLY A 14 15.25 -11.97 20.00
CA GLY A 14 15.28 -12.41 18.60
C GLY A 14 14.31 -11.61 17.74
N ASP A 15 13.10 -11.36 18.24
CA ASP A 15 12.06 -10.61 17.53
C ASP A 15 12.46 -9.14 17.33
N ILE A 16 13.03 -8.50 18.35
CA ILE A 16 13.53 -7.12 18.24
C ILE A 16 14.69 -7.03 17.25
N THR A 17 15.69 -7.91 17.34
CA THR A 17 16.83 -7.89 16.43
C THR A 17 16.42 -8.22 14.99
N GLY A 18 15.52 -9.19 14.80
CA GLY A 18 14.93 -9.52 13.51
C GLY A 18 14.13 -8.37 12.93
N GLY A 19 13.30 -7.72 13.75
CA GLY A 19 12.51 -6.55 13.35
C GLY A 19 13.37 -5.37 12.94
N ILE A 20 14.43 -5.06 13.67
CA ILE A 20 15.39 -4.00 13.32
C ILE A 20 16.07 -4.33 11.98
N THR A 21 16.56 -5.56 11.81
CA THR A 21 17.22 -5.98 10.57
C THR A 21 16.26 -5.89 9.38
N ALA A 22 15.04 -6.38 9.52
CA ALA A 22 14.00 -6.28 8.50
C ALA A 22 13.68 -4.81 8.19
N GLY A 23 13.58 -3.95 9.19
CA GLY A 23 13.32 -2.51 9.03
C GLY A 23 14.45 -1.81 8.25
N VAL A 24 15.71 -2.07 8.56
CA VAL A 24 16.86 -1.48 7.84
C VAL A 24 16.80 -1.81 6.33
N VAL A 25 16.40 -3.01 5.98
CA VAL A 25 16.27 -3.43 4.56
C VAL A 25 14.98 -2.87 3.94
N ALA A 26 13.89 -2.81 4.70
CA ALA A 26 12.60 -2.36 4.21
C ALA A 26 12.55 -0.86 3.92
N LEU A 27 13.29 -0.01 4.66
CA LEU A 27 13.27 1.44 4.48
C LEU A 27 13.71 1.90 3.09
N PRO A 28 14.89 1.53 2.56
CA PRO A 28 15.30 1.91 1.21
C PRO A 28 14.33 1.39 0.15
N PHE A 29 13.84 0.17 0.33
CA PHE A 29 12.88 -0.43 -0.59
C PHE A 29 11.55 0.32 -0.61
N ALA A 30 11.03 0.71 0.55
CA ALA A 30 9.81 1.49 0.68
C ALA A 30 9.92 2.86 -0.01
N ILE A 31 11.05 3.55 0.18
CA ILE A 31 11.33 4.83 -0.48
C ILE A 31 11.40 4.65 -2.00
N ALA A 32 12.10 3.64 -2.49
CA ALA A 32 12.22 3.34 -3.91
C ALA A 32 10.84 3.05 -4.55
N MET A 33 10.01 2.24 -3.88
CA MET A 33 8.66 1.92 -4.36
C MET A 33 7.71 3.12 -4.29
N GLY A 34 7.85 3.98 -3.28
CA GLY A 34 7.10 5.24 -3.19
C GLY A 34 7.41 6.18 -4.35
N LEU A 35 8.68 6.34 -4.70
CA LEU A 35 9.11 7.12 -5.85
C LEU A 35 8.63 6.49 -7.17
N ALA A 36 8.80 5.18 -7.32
CA ALA A 36 8.41 4.45 -8.53
C ALA A 36 6.88 4.45 -8.76
N SER A 37 6.08 4.56 -7.71
CA SER A 37 4.61 4.65 -7.83
C SER A 37 4.07 6.03 -8.18
N GLY A 38 4.92 7.06 -8.19
CA GLY A 38 4.51 8.45 -8.35
C GLY A 38 3.93 9.10 -7.08
N ALA A 39 3.77 8.35 -5.99
CA ALA A 39 3.26 8.88 -4.72
C ALA A 39 4.31 9.66 -3.91
N GLY A 40 5.59 9.49 -4.23
CA GLY A 40 6.71 10.14 -3.55
C GLY A 40 7.33 9.31 -2.42
N ALA A 41 8.58 9.65 -2.07
CA ALA A 41 9.39 8.93 -1.09
C ALA A 41 8.73 8.85 0.30
N ILE A 42 8.17 9.96 0.75
CA ILE A 42 7.53 10.08 2.07
C ILE A 42 6.29 9.20 2.16
N ALA A 43 5.44 9.19 1.12
CA ALA A 43 4.26 8.34 1.06
C ALA A 43 4.63 6.86 1.07
N GLY A 44 5.69 6.45 0.37
CA GLY A 44 6.21 5.10 0.40
C GLY A 44 6.67 4.67 1.79
N LEU A 45 7.38 5.55 2.49
CA LEU A 45 7.86 5.30 3.85
C LEU A 45 6.71 5.10 4.84
N TYR A 46 5.77 6.06 4.90
CA TYR A 46 4.59 5.94 5.78
C TYR A 46 3.73 4.74 5.43
N GLY A 47 3.53 4.46 4.14
CA GLY A 47 2.80 3.29 3.68
C GLY A 47 3.43 1.98 4.19
N ALA A 48 4.75 1.85 4.12
CA ALA A 48 5.44 0.66 4.61
C ALA A 48 5.34 0.51 6.14
N ILE A 49 5.48 1.60 6.90
CA ILE A 49 5.36 1.58 8.36
C ILE A 49 3.94 1.16 8.78
N ILE A 50 2.92 1.80 8.22
CA ILE A 50 1.52 1.54 8.56
C ILE A 50 1.14 0.11 8.15
N THR A 51 1.46 -0.27 6.91
CA THR A 51 1.14 -1.62 6.40
C THR A 51 1.87 -2.69 7.21
N GLY A 52 3.16 -2.49 7.50
CA GLY A 52 3.96 -3.41 8.31
C GLY A 52 3.40 -3.57 9.72
N PHE A 53 2.98 -2.49 10.35
CA PHE A 53 2.37 -2.52 11.68
C PHE A 53 1.05 -3.30 11.69
N PHE A 54 0.13 -2.98 10.79
CA PHE A 54 -1.15 -3.69 10.72
C PHE A 54 -0.99 -5.14 10.27
N ALA A 55 -0.07 -5.42 9.35
CA ALA A 55 0.22 -6.79 8.95
C ALA A 55 0.82 -7.62 10.09
N ALA A 56 1.67 -7.02 10.93
CA ALA A 56 2.19 -7.69 12.12
C ALA A 56 1.11 -7.98 13.16
N LEU A 57 0.13 -7.08 13.32
CA LEU A 57 -0.99 -7.27 14.25
C LEU A 57 -1.99 -8.32 13.78
N PHE A 58 -2.34 -8.29 12.49
CA PHE A 58 -3.41 -9.12 11.91
C PHE A 58 -2.89 -10.23 11.00
N GLY A 59 -1.60 -10.22 10.69
CA GLY A 59 -0.97 -11.18 9.78
C GLY A 59 -0.78 -12.56 10.42
N GLY A 60 -0.72 -13.58 9.57
CA GLY A 60 -0.85 -14.97 9.97
C GLY A 60 0.43 -15.80 10.07
N THR A 61 1.62 -15.29 9.75
CA THR A 61 2.87 -16.07 9.80
C THR A 61 3.99 -15.32 10.50
N GLY A 62 4.65 -15.99 11.43
CA GLY A 62 5.70 -15.42 12.30
C GLY A 62 6.99 -15.00 11.59
N ALA A 63 7.14 -15.26 10.29
CA ALA A 63 8.35 -14.95 9.52
C ALA A 63 8.06 -14.13 8.24
N GLN A 64 6.87 -13.52 8.13
CA GLN A 64 6.46 -12.77 6.95
C GLN A 64 6.63 -11.27 7.17
N VAL A 65 7.28 -10.59 6.23
CA VAL A 65 7.32 -9.13 6.15
C VAL A 65 6.36 -8.69 5.04
N SER A 66 5.40 -7.83 5.40
CA SER A 66 4.47 -7.25 4.43
C SER A 66 4.96 -5.87 4.01
N GLY A 67 4.94 -5.60 2.72
CA GLY A 67 5.42 -4.35 2.16
C GLY A 67 4.89 -4.12 0.74
N PRO A 68 5.27 -3.02 0.10
CA PRO A 68 4.89 -2.72 -1.27
C PRO A 68 5.42 -3.80 -2.22
N THR A 69 4.66 -4.10 -3.28
CA THR A 69 5.05 -5.08 -4.30
C THR A 69 5.29 -4.40 -5.64
N GLY A 70 6.27 -4.89 -6.42
CA GLY A 70 6.61 -4.34 -7.72
C GLY A 70 5.41 -4.20 -8.67
N PRO A 71 4.61 -5.27 -8.89
CA PRO A 71 3.43 -5.18 -9.76
C PRO A 71 2.42 -4.11 -9.34
N MET A 72 2.12 -4.00 -8.04
CA MET A 72 1.21 -2.97 -7.52
C MET A 72 1.76 -1.56 -7.72
N THR A 73 3.06 -1.38 -7.53
CA THR A 73 3.74 -0.10 -7.75
C THR A 73 3.63 0.35 -9.20
N VAL A 74 3.81 -0.56 -10.16
CA VAL A 74 3.67 -0.26 -11.60
C VAL A 74 2.23 0.13 -11.95
N VAL A 75 1.25 -0.61 -11.45
CA VAL A 75 -0.18 -0.28 -11.66
C VAL A 75 -0.49 1.10 -11.08
N MET A 76 -0.02 1.38 -9.86
CA MET A 76 -0.21 2.69 -9.24
C MET A 76 0.41 3.82 -10.07
N ALA A 77 1.65 3.64 -10.55
CA ALA A 77 2.32 4.60 -11.39
C ALA A 77 1.55 4.89 -12.68
N LEU A 78 1.04 3.85 -13.34
CA LEU A 78 0.22 4.00 -14.56
C LEU A 78 -1.05 4.80 -14.27
N VAL A 79 -1.77 4.49 -13.20
CA VAL A 79 -2.98 5.21 -12.82
C VAL A 79 -2.66 6.68 -12.55
N VAL A 80 -1.65 6.96 -11.70
CA VAL A 80 -1.26 8.34 -11.38
C VAL A 80 -0.88 9.10 -12.65
N THR A 81 -0.02 8.53 -13.50
CA THR A 81 0.44 9.19 -14.73
C THR A 81 -0.73 9.49 -15.69
N GLN A 82 -1.63 8.54 -15.89
CA GLN A 82 -2.80 8.74 -16.76
C GLN A 82 -3.69 9.88 -16.26
N PHE A 83 -3.97 9.94 -14.96
CA PHE A 83 -4.82 10.99 -14.43
C PHE A 83 -4.12 12.34 -14.38
N VAL A 84 -2.82 12.39 -14.09
CA VAL A 84 -2.04 13.63 -14.20
C VAL A 84 -2.11 14.18 -15.63
N THR A 85 -1.82 13.35 -16.62
CA THR A 85 -1.89 13.76 -18.03
C THR A 85 -3.30 14.17 -18.46
N TYR A 86 -4.35 13.53 -17.91
CA TYR A 86 -5.74 13.86 -18.21
C TYR A 86 -6.17 15.21 -17.61
N PHE A 87 -5.77 15.51 -16.38
CA PHE A 87 -6.16 16.74 -15.71
C PHE A 87 -5.27 17.94 -16.07
N GLU A 88 -4.03 17.71 -16.42
CA GLU A 88 -3.09 18.78 -16.78
C GLU A 88 -3.62 19.60 -17.96
N GLY A 89 -3.80 20.89 -17.76
CA GLY A 89 -4.37 21.80 -18.75
C GLY A 89 -5.91 21.86 -18.81
N MET A 90 -6.63 21.03 -18.03
CA MET A 90 -8.08 21.18 -17.89
C MET A 90 -8.45 22.34 -16.96
N ILE A 91 -9.64 22.86 -17.14
CA ILE A 91 -10.20 23.90 -16.25
C ILE A 91 -10.91 23.19 -15.10
N ASP A 92 -10.52 23.52 -13.88
CA ASP A 92 -11.19 23.06 -12.66
C ASP A 92 -12.62 23.61 -12.61
N PRO A 93 -13.66 22.76 -12.58
CA PRO A 93 -15.05 23.19 -12.57
C PRO A 93 -15.45 23.96 -11.30
N ILE A 94 -14.66 23.88 -10.22
CA ILE A 94 -14.96 24.52 -8.95
C ILE A 94 -14.28 25.89 -8.88
N THR A 95 -12.99 25.96 -9.25
CA THR A 95 -12.18 27.19 -9.11
C THR A 95 -12.13 28.01 -10.40
N GLY A 96 -12.43 27.43 -11.56
CA GLY A 96 -12.30 28.06 -12.87
C GLY A 96 -10.86 28.27 -13.32
N LEU A 97 -9.88 27.76 -12.59
CA LEU A 97 -8.46 27.86 -12.91
C LEU A 97 -7.99 26.62 -13.69
N VAL A 98 -6.97 26.80 -14.49
CA VAL A 98 -6.33 25.68 -15.19
C VAL A 98 -5.53 24.83 -14.20
N TYR A 99 -5.72 23.51 -14.24
CA TYR A 99 -4.94 22.58 -13.42
C TYR A 99 -3.45 22.70 -13.76
N THR A 100 -2.67 23.13 -12.79
CA THR A 100 -1.21 23.05 -12.85
C THR A 100 -0.77 21.61 -12.63
N HIS A 101 0.48 21.27 -12.98
CA HIS A 101 1.03 19.94 -12.78
C HIS A 101 0.86 19.43 -11.34
N ASP A 102 1.12 20.27 -10.34
CA ASP A 102 0.99 19.90 -8.92
C ASP A 102 -0.46 19.63 -8.51
N ALA A 103 -1.40 20.43 -9.00
CA ALA A 103 -2.82 20.23 -8.76
C ALA A 103 -3.34 18.95 -9.46
N ALA A 104 -2.91 18.70 -10.68
CA ALA A 104 -3.23 17.47 -11.43
C ALA A 104 -2.64 16.24 -10.74
N LEU A 105 -1.43 16.33 -10.20
CA LEU A 105 -0.81 15.28 -9.40
C LEU A 105 -1.62 14.97 -8.14
N GLY A 106 -2.06 16.00 -7.42
CA GLY A 106 -2.93 15.84 -6.25
C GLY A 106 -4.23 15.14 -6.57
N ALA A 107 -4.91 15.52 -7.66
CA ALA A 107 -6.13 14.89 -8.13
C ALA A 107 -5.90 13.44 -8.57
N GLY A 108 -4.83 13.18 -9.32
CA GLY A 108 -4.43 11.83 -9.75
C GLY A 108 -4.16 10.89 -8.57
N LEU A 109 -3.44 11.38 -7.57
CA LEU A 109 -3.19 10.62 -6.33
C LEU A 109 -4.49 10.35 -5.56
N ALA A 110 -5.40 11.32 -5.45
CA ALA A 110 -6.68 11.13 -4.76
C ALA A 110 -7.51 10.02 -5.42
N ILE A 111 -7.56 9.98 -6.75
CA ILE A 111 -8.25 8.92 -7.50
C ILE A 111 -7.55 7.58 -7.30
N ALA A 112 -6.22 7.55 -7.39
CA ALA A 112 -5.45 6.33 -7.19
C ALA A 112 -5.68 5.74 -5.79
N PHE A 113 -5.64 6.56 -4.74
CA PHE A 113 -5.93 6.09 -3.37
C PHE A 113 -7.38 5.64 -3.20
N THR A 114 -8.34 6.32 -3.82
CA THR A 114 -9.75 5.89 -3.82
C THR A 114 -9.89 4.50 -4.44
N THR A 115 -9.20 4.26 -5.55
CA THR A 115 -9.17 2.94 -6.22
C THR A 115 -8.59 1.86 -5.32
N VAL A 116 -7.51 2.16 -4.58
CA VAL A 116 -6.90 1.24 -3.61
C VAL A 116 -7.89 0.92 -2.48
N VAL A 117 -8.59 1.91 -1.94
CA VAL A 117 -9.61 1.69 -0.89
C VAL A 117 -10.75 0.80 -1.40
N LEU A 118 -11.25 1.06 -2.62
CA LEU A 118 -12.27 0.20 -3.24
C LEU A 118 -11.75 -1.23 -3.43
N GLY A 119 -10.52 -1.40 -3.91
CA GLY A 119 -9.87 -2.71 -4.02
C GLY A 119 -9.79 -3.43 -2.68
N GLY A 120 -9.46 -2.73 -1.61
CA GLY A 120 -9.46 -3.27 -0.25
C GLY A 120 -10.84 -3.73 0.21
N VAL A 121 -11.89 -2.95 -0.08
CA VAL A 121 -13.28 -3.35 0.21
C VAL A 121 -13.65 -4.62 -0.55
N PHE A 122 -13.33 -4.72 -1.85
CA PHE A 122 -13.56 -5.94 -2.62
C PHE A 122 -12.82 -7.14 -2.04
N GLN A 123 -11.58 -6.98 -1.59
CA GLN A 123 -10.83 -8.06 -0.95
C GLN A 123 -11.50 -8.54 0.34
N ILE A 124 -12.03 -7.62 1.16
CA ILE A 124 -12.80 -7.98 2.36
C ILE A 124 -14.05 -8.77 1.99
N VAL A 125 -14.82 -8.31 0.99
CA VAL A 125 -16.02 -8.99 0.51
C VAL A 125 -15.68 -10.40 0.03
N PHE A 126 -14.63 -10.59 -0.78
CA PHE A 126 -14.19 -11.89 -1.24
C PHE A 126 -13.71 -12.80 -0.10
N GLY A 127 -13.07 -12.22 0.92
CA GLY A 127 -12.69 -12.94 2.13
C GLY A 127 -13.90 -13.44 2.91
N LEU A 128 -14.95 -12.61 3.06
CA LEU A 128 -16.21 -12.98 3.71
C LEU A 128 -16.97 -14.06 2.94
N LEU A 129 -16.96 -14.00 1.62
CA LEU A 129 -17.56 -15.00 0.74
C LEU A 129 -16.75 -16.31 0.70
N LYS A 130 -15.61 -16.39 1.42
CA LYS A 130 -14.72 -17.57 1.49
C LYS A 130 -14.31 -18.10 0.11
N LEU A 131 -14.19 -17.21 -0.88
CA LEU A 131 -13.81 -17.58 -2.25
C LEU A 131 -12.41 -18.22 -2.33
N GLY A 132 -11.54 -17.99 -1.35
CA GLY A 132 -10.27 -18.68 -1.21
C GLY A 132 -10.39 -20.22 -1.10
N ARG A 133 -11.60 -20.72 -0.81
CA ARG A 133 -11.87 -22.17 -0.78
C ARG A 133 -11.84 -22.81 -2.16
N PHE A 134 -12.05 -22.02 -3.22
CA PHE A 134 -12.00 -22.48 -4.60
C PHE A 134 -10.58 -22.69 -5.13
N ILE A 135 -9.58 -22.07 -4.48
CA ILE A 135 -8.16 -22.22 -4.86
C ILE A 135 -7.66 -23.66 -4.56
N ASN A 136 -8.26 -24.34 -3.57
CA ASN A 136 -7.92 -25.72 -3.26
C ASN A 136 -8.51 -26.76 -4.26
N LEU A 137 -9.26 -26.30 -5.27
CA LEU A 137 -9.84 -27.16 -6.31
C LEU A 137 -9.02 -27.17 -7.62
N MET A 138 -7.96 -26.38 -7.68
CA MET A 138 -6.95 -26.36 -8.75
C MET A 138 -5.66 -27.02 -8.28
#